data_1873b535eafb6f181f20f0cc12a75634
#
_entry.id   1873b535eafb6f181f20f0cc12a75634
#
_cell.length_a   1.000
_cell.length_b   1.000
_cell.length_c   1.000
_cell.angle_alpha   90.00
_cell.angle_beta   90.00
_cell.angle_gamma   90.00
#
_symmetry.space_group_name_H-M   'P 1'
#
loop_
_entity.id
_entity.type
_entity.pdbx_description
1 polymer ?
#
loop_
_entity_poly.entity_id
_entity_poly.type
_entity_poly.pdbx_seq_one_letter_code
_entity_poly.pdbx_strand_id
1 'polypeptide(L)'
;MKKRIVSMMLAAMVALSVVGCGSKTLSNDYVTVKQYKGLEVAQVEKVEVTDEQVEQSVQANLNAAAEKEPIKDRAAEKGDWVNIDYTGYIDDVAFEGGTATGSDLELGSGSFIGAEGGYAGFEDQIIGHSTGEEFDIEVKFSDSYPGTDVAGKVARFHIVLNEIYKQ
;
A
#
# COMPACT_ATOMS: atom_id res chain seq x y z
N MET A 1 48.53 -56.90 26.85
CA MET A 1 47.24 -56.64 27.49
C MET A 1 46.98 -55.15 27.82
N LYS A 2 48.05 -54.37 28.18
CA LYS A 2 47.83 -52.93 28.52
C LYS A 2 47.36 -52.03 27.36
N LYS A 3 47.76 -52.30 26.12
CA LYS A 3 47.30 -51.47 24.94
C LYS A 3 45.86 -51.66 24.54
N ARG A 4 45.24 -52.80 24.80
CA ARG A 4 43.82 -53.07 24.50
C ARG A 4 42.86 -52.43 25.51
N ILE A 5 43.25 -52.24 26.75
CA ILE A 5 42.47 -51.62 27.80
C ILE A 5 42.41 -50.11 27.59
N VAL A 6 43.52 -49.48 27.14
CA VAL A 6 43.55 -48.05 26.84
C VAL A 6 42.68 -47.73 25.62
N SER A 7 42.61 -48.59 24.61
CA SER A 7 41.76 -48.40 23.44
C SER A 7 40.28 -48.54 23.79
N MET A 8 39.91 -49.40 24.73
CA MET A 8 38.51 -49.54 25.19
C MET A 8 38.05 -48.38 26.06
N MET A 9 38.94 -47.79 26.87
CA MET A 9 38.61 -46.61 27.65
C MET A 9 38.43 -45.34 26.78
N LEU A 10 39.23 -45.23 25.69
CA LEU A 10 39.06 -44.11 24.76
C LEU A 10 37.74 -44.20 23.96
N ALA A 11 37.30 -45.41 23.60
CA ALA A 11 36.03 -45.66 22.93
C ALA A 11 34.82 -45.38 23.83
N ALA A 12 34.95 -45.60 25.13
CA ALA A 12 33.89 -45.33 26.10
C ALA A 12 33.72 -43.82 26.38
N MET A 13 34.77 -43.00 26.27
CA MET A 13 34.67 -41.54 26.44
C MET A 13 34.05 -40.81 25.25
N VAL A 14 34.16 -41.37 24.05
CA VAL A 14 33.53 -40.78 22.85
C VAL A 14 32.00 -41.05 22.80
N ALA A 15 31.56 -42.14 23.42
CA ALA A 15 30.15 -42.53 23.44
C ALA A 15 29.30 -41.71 24.42
N LEU A 16 29.91 -40.98 25.37
CA LEU A 16 29.18 -40.16 26.36
C LEU A 16 28.94 -38.68 25.96
N SER A 17 29.48 -38.26 24.80
CA SER A 17 29.34 -36.86 24.34
C SER A 17 28.17 -36.61 23.39
N VAL A 18 27.30 -37.60 23.15
CA VAL A 18 26.16 -37.47 22.23
C VAL A 18 24.78 -37.40 22.95
N VAL A 19 24.77 -37.45 24.28
CA VAL A 19 23.53 -37.33 25.05
C VAL A 19 23.43 -35.93 25.70
N GLY A 20 23.20 -34.95 24.90
CA GLY A 20 23.09 -33.57 25.39
C GLY A 20 22.30 -32.64 24.48
N CYS A 21 21.42 -33.16 23.62
CA CYS A 21 20.49 -32.33 22.85
C CYS A 21 19.07 -32.55 23.33
N GLY A 22 18.84 -32.36 24.64
CA GLY A 22 17.50 -32.19 25.18
C GLY A 22 17.00 -30.82 24.75
N SER A 23 15.86 -30.76 24.12
CA SER A 23 15.13 -29.52 23.87
C SER A 23 14.88 -28.84 25.23
N LYS A 24 15.73 -27.86 25.59
CA LYS A 24 15.49 -27.07 26.79
C LYS A 24 14.33 -26.13 26.50
N THR A 25 13.19 -26.41 27.07
CA THR A 25 12.07 -25.48 27.14
C THR A 25 12.48 -24.32 28.04
N LEU A 26 12.50 -23.12 27.54
CA LEU A 26 12.66 -21.89 28.32
C LEU A 26 11.28 -21.42 28.75
N SER A 27 11.02 -21.39 30.05
CA SER A 27 9.73 -21.00 30.60
C SER A 27 9.92 -20.08 31.79
N ASN A 28 9.04 -19.09 31.93
CA ASN A 28 8.82 -18.31 33.15
C ASN A 28 7.32 -18.28 33.43
N ASP A 29 6.90 -17.51 34.45
CA ASP A 29 5.50 -17.44 34.90
C ASP A 29 4.52 -16.93 33.81
N TYR A 30 5.03 -16.31 32.75
CA TYR A 30 4.22 -15.67 31.71
C TYR A 30 4.43 -16.28 30.31
N VAL A 31 5.60 -16.88 30.02
CA VAL A 31 5.96 -17.36 28.68
C VAL A 31 6.66 -18.71 28.75
N THR A 32 6.21 -19.63 27.93
CA THR A 32 6.86 -20.93 27.69
C THR A 32 7.31 -21.01 26.24
N VAL A 33 8.64 -21.05 26.02
CA VAL A 33 9.22 -21.26 24.70
C VAL A 33 9.48 -22.74 24.52
N LYS A 34 8.64 -23.41 23.70
CA LYS A 34 8.74 -24.87 23.47
C LYS A 34 9.88 -25.26 22.55
N GLN A 35 10.22 -24.37 21.60
CA GLN A 35 11.28 -24.59 20.62
C GLN A 35 11.97 -23.29 20.26
N TYR A 36 13.29 -23.22 20.37
CA TYR A 36 14.10 -22.05 19.99
C TYR A 36 15.30 -22.41 19.10
N LYS A 37 15.48 -23.71 18.80
CA LYS A 37 16.49 -24.22 17.85
C LYS A 37 15.81 -25.19 16.89
N GLY A 38 16.28 -25.22 15.65
CA GLY A 38 15.73 -26.07 14.61
C GLY A 38 14.33 -25.63 14.15
N LEU A 39 14.06 -24.31 14.20
CA LEU A 39 12.87 -23.76 13.57
C LEU A 39 13.01 -23.93 12.07
N GLU A 40 12.09 -24.63 11.46
CA GLU A 40 11.96 -24.67 10.00
C GLU A 40 11.27 -23.38 9.57
N VAL A 41 12.00 -22.50 8.92
CA VAL A 41 11.45 -21.30 8.28
C VAL A 41 11.12 -21.67 6.84
N ALA A 42 9.90 -21.39 6.42
CA ALA A 42 9.57 -21.50 5.00
C ALA A 42 10.54 -20.62 4.20
N GLN A 43 11.18 -21.19 3.20
CA GLN A 43 12.03 -20.44 2.30
C GLN A 43 11.13 -19.48 1.52
N VAL A 44 11.29 -18.19 1.75
CA VAL A 44 10.60 -17.17 0.95
C VAL A 44 11.22 -17.20 -0.44
N GLU A 45 10.40 -17.39 -1.45
CA GLU A 45 10.87 -17.30 -2.83
C GLU A 45 11.51 -15.93 -3.06
N LYS A 46 12.68 -15.92 -3.69
CA LYS A 46 13.36 -14.69 -4.04
C LYS A 46 12.50 -13.95 -5.05
N VAL A 47 11.93 -12.83 -4.63
CA VAL A 47 11.23 -11.94 -5.56
C VAL A 47 12.29 -11.35 -6.49
N GLU A 48 12.24 -11.68 -7.77
CA GLU A 48 13.05 -11.03 -8.79
C GLU A 48 12.35 -9.73 -9.19
N VAL A 49 13.05 -8.62 -8.97
CA VAL A 49 12.59 -7.30 -9.42
C VAL A 49 12.86 -7.21 -10.91
N THR A 50 11.82 -6.94 -11.70
CA THR A 50 11.93 -6.77 -13.15
C THR A 50 12.43 -5.36 -13.52
N ASP A 51 13.05 -5.23 -14.69
CA ASP A 51 13.48 -3.92 -15.20
C ASP A 51 12.30 -2.94 -15.30
N GLU A 52 11.11 -3.43 -15.63
CA GLU A 52 9.88 -2.62 -15.67
C GLU A 52 9.50 -2.07 -14.29
N GLN A 53 9.64 -2.87 -13.23
CA GLN A 53 9.38 -2.41 -11.85
C GLN A 53 10.40 -1.37 -11.40
N VAL A 54 11.65 -1.51 -11.83
CA VAL A 54 12.70 -0.51 -11.58
C VAL A 54 12.37 0.79 -12.32
N GLU A 55 12.03 0.72 -13.60
CA GLU A 55 11.65 1.88 -14.42
C GLU A 55 10.45 2.62 -13.82
N GLN A 56 9.40 1.91 -13.43
CA GLN A 56 8.23 2.48 -12.75
C GLN A 56 8.60 3.18 -11.44
N SER A 57 9.50 2.58 -10.66
CA SER A 57 9.96 3.19 -9.40
C SER A 57 10.81 4.43 -9.64
N VAL A 58 11.65 4.41 -10.67
CA VAL A 58 12.44 5.59 -11.09
C VAL A 58 11.51 6.70 -11.55
N GLN A 59 10.54 6.39 -12.41
CA GLN A 59 9.59 7.39 -12.90
C GLN A 59 8.75 7.99 -11.77
N ALA A 60 8.28 7.17 -10.84
CA ALA A 60 7.55 7.64 -9.66
C ALA A 60 8.39 8.60 -8.80
N ASN A 61 9.69 8.29 -8.62
CA ASN A 61 10.60 9.17 -7.87
C ASN A 61 10.91 10.46 -8.63
N LEU A 62 11.04 10.41 -9.96
CA LEU A 62 11.22 11.60 -10.80
C LEU A 62 10.00 12.51 -10.73
N ASN A 63 8.81 11.95 -10.82
CA ASN A 63 7.56 12.70 -10.70
C ASN A 63 7.41 13.32 -9.31
N ALA A 64 7.77 12.58 -8.24
CA ALA A 64 7.73 13.11 -6.88
C ALA A 64 8.75 14.24 -6.62
N ALA A 65 9.85 14.26 -7.37
CA ALA A 65 10.90 15.28 -7.29
C ALA A 65 10.74 16.42 -8.31
N ALA A 66 9.77 16.33 -9.22
CA ALA A 66 9.51 17.36 -10.21
C ALA A 66 9.08 18.68 -9.52
N GLU A 67 9.57 19.79 -10.04
CA GLU A 67 9.20 21.10 -9.54
C GLU A 67 7.77 21.41 -9.99
N LYS A 68 6.91 21.77 -9.03
CA LYS A 68 5.52 22.16 -9.29
C LYS A 68 5.47 23.60 -9.81
N GLU A 69 5.01 23.79 -11.03
CA GLU A 69 4.75 25.12 -11.58
C GLU A 69 3.27 25.51 -11.35
N PRO A 70 2.94 26.37 -10.36
CA PRO A 70 1.56 26.69 -10.05
C PRO A 70 0.88 27.49 -11.17
N ILE A 71 -0.35 27.13 -11.48
CA ILE A 71 -1.23 27.78 -12.46
C ILE A 71 -2.30 28.55 -11.68
N LYS A 72 -2.31 29.88 -11.83
CA LYS A 72 -3.21 30.78 -11.07
C LYS A 72 -4.12 31.64 -11.94
N ASP A 73 -3.92 31.62 -13.23
CA ASP A 73 -4.51 32.53 -14.21
C ASP A 73 -5.59 31.90 -15.09
N ARG A 74 -5.83 30.61 -14.93
CA ARG A 74 -6.87 29.88 -15.63
C ARG A 74 -7.47 28.74 -14.80
N ALA A 75 -8.58 28.22 -15.23
CA ALA A 75 -9.19 27.01 -14.71
C ALA A 75 -8.39 25.76 -15.06
N ALA A 76 -8.62 24.67 -14.34
CA ALA A 76 -8.02 23.37 -14.57
C ALA A 76 -8.40 22.78 -15.92
N GLU A 77 -7.41 22.24 -16.61
CA GLU A 77 -7.56 21.57 -17.91
C GLU A 77 -7.07 20.11 -17.82
N LYS A 78 -7.47 19.32 -18.80
CA LYS A 78 -6.95 17.94 -18.92
C LYS A 78 -5.43 17.92 -19.03
N GLY A 79 -4.76 17.08 -18.23
CA GLY A 79 -3.31 16.96 -18.13
C GLY A 79 -2.68 17.94 -17.14
N ASP A 80 -3.48 18.73 -16.42
CA ASP A 80 -3.00 19.46 -15.25
C ASP A 80 -3.01 18.56 -14.03
N TRP A 81 -2.10 18.85 -13.12
CA TRP A 81 -2.13 18.30 -11.77
C TRP A 81 -2.91 19.25 -10.86
N VAL A 82 -3.70 18.67 -9.99
CA VAL A 82 -4.46 19.40 -8.98
C VAL A 82 -4.18 18.83 -7.60
N ASN A 83 -4.14 19.73 -6.60
CA ASN A 83 -4.17 19.36 -5.20
C ASN A 83 -5.58 19.62 -4.67
N ILE A 84 -6.22 18.60 -4.13
CA ILE A 84 -7.63 18.67 -3.67
C ILE A 84 -7.79 18.11 -2.27
N ASP A 85 -8.77 18.65 -1.56
CA ASP A 85 -9.42 17.99 -0.44
C ASP A 85 -10.77 17.45 -0.93
N TYR A 86 -11.16 16.29 -0.45
CA TYR A 86 -12.48 15.77 -0.78
C TYR A 86 -13.12 14.98 0.36
N THR A 87 -14.43 14.98 0.40
CA THR A 87 -15.23 14.14 1.29
C THR A 87 -16.41 13.56 0.52
N GLY A 88 -16.48 12.22 0.47
CA GLY A 88 -17.52 11.48 -0.22
C GLY A 88 -18.65 11.06 0.71
N TYR A 89 -19.87 11.18 0.20
CA TYR A 89 -21.10 10.85 0.89
C TYR A 89 -21.96 9.90 0.04
N ILE A 90 -22.55 8.92 0.68
CA ILE A 90 -23.64 8.10 0.12
C ILE A 90 -24.83 8.27 1.03
N ASP A 91 -25.99 8.64 0.48
CA ASP A 91 -27.20 8.93 1.26
C ASP A 91 -26.94 9.96 2.39
N ASP A 92 -26.13 10.99 2.10
CA ASP A 92 -25.68 12.05 3.04
C ASP A 92 -24.83 11.56 4.23
N VAL A 93 -24.36 10.31 4.20
CA VAL A 93 -23.44 9.76 5.19
C VAL A 93 -22.05 9.61 4.59
N ALA A 94 -21.04 10.18 5.25
CA ALA A 94 -19.65 10.00 4.82
C ALA A 94 -19.25 8.53 4.94
N PHE A 95 -18.56 7.99 3.92
CA PHE A 95 -18.16 6.60 3.90
C PHE A 95 -16.63 6.44 4.11
N GLU A 96 -16.25 5.30 4.62
CA GLU A 96 -14.83 4.98 4.87
C GLU A 96 -14.04 4.94 3.57
N GLY A 97 -12.86 5.61 3.55
CA GLY A 97 -12.03 5.75 2.36
C GLY A 97 -12.51 6.84 1.38
N GLY A 98 -13.65 7.50 1.64
CA GLY A 98 -14.18 8.59 0.83
C GLY A 98 -13.61 9.97 1.16
N THR A 99 -12.67 10.10 2.11
CA THR A 99 -12.14 11.40 2.54
C THR A 99 -10.62 11.43 2.44
N ALA A 100 -10.10 12.51 1.86
CA ALA A 100 -8.67 12.83 1.89
C ALA A 100 -8.44 14.34 1.88
N THR A 101 -7.27 14.76 2.33
CA THR A 101 -6.79 16.15 2.29
C THR A 101 -5.43 16.21 1.62
N GLY A 102 -5.21 17.25 0.80
CA GLY A 102 -3.95 17.45 0.10
C GLY A 102 -3.63 16.35 -0.91
N SER A 103 -4.65 15.77 -1.54
CA SER A 103 -4.46 14.70 -2.52
C SER A 103 -4.06 15.28 -3.88
N ASP A 104 -2.92 14.84 -4.40
CA ASP A 104 -2.46 15.20 -5.74
C ASP A 104 -3.05 14.24 -6.78
N LEU A 105 -3.50 14.77 -7.91
CA LEU A 105 -4.23 14.08 -8.96
C LEU A 105 -3.95 14.69 -10.33
N GLU A 106 -3.60 13.86 -11.32
CA GLU A 106 -3.51 14.29 -12.72
C GLU A 106 -4.86 14.14 -13.41
N LEU A 107 -5.40 15.25 -13.94
CA LEU A 107 -6.69 15.27 -14.60
C LEU A 107 -6.65 14.56 -15.96
N GLY A 108 -7.49 13.54 -16.11
CA GLY A 108 -7.57 12.70 -17.30
C GLY A 108 -6.62 11.52 -17.30
N SER A 109 -5.99 11.20 -16.16
CA SER A 109 -5.18 10.00 -15.96
C SER A 109 -6.03 8.72 -15.89
N GLY A 110 -7.29 8.83 -15.46
CA GLY A 110 -8.17 7.71 -15.20
C GLY A 110 -7.84 6.97 -13.90
N SER A 111 -7.08 7.59 -12.99
CA SER A 111 -6.65 7.00 -11.72
C SER A 111 -7.75 6.98 -10.66
N PHE A 112 -8.75 7.83 -10.80
CA PHE A 112 -9.91 7.92 -9.92
C PHE A 112 -11.14 7.22 -10.52
N ILE A 113 -12.33 7.52 -9.98
CA ILE A 113 -13.60 6.90 -10.41
C ILE A 113 -13.94 7.39 -11.82
N GLY A 114 -13.97 6.47 -12.78
CA GLY A 114 -14.31 6.76 -14.17
C GLY A 114 -15.80 7.01 -14.37
N ALA A 115 -16.16 7.43 -15.59
CA ALA A 115 -17.55 7.62 -15.98
C ALA A 115 -18.33 6.30 -15.95
N GLU A 116 -19.49 6.25 -15.29
CA GLU A 116 -20.32 5.05 -15.16
C GLU A 116 -21.80 5.41 -15.07
N GLY A 117 -22.67 4.65 -15.74
CA GLY A 117 -24.11 4.73 -15.62
C GLY A 117 -24.72 6.11 -15.97
N GLY A 118 -24.06 6.90 -16.83
CA GLY A 118 -24.49 8.25 -17.22
C GLY A 118 -23.92 9.37 -16.36
N TYR A 119 -23.14 9.06 -15.33
CA TYR A 119 -22.37 10.02 -14.54
C TYR A 119 -21.00 10.22 -15.17
N ALA A 120 -20.50 11.46 -15.19
CA ALA A 120 -19.14 11.78 -15.62
C ALA A 120 -18.12 11.25 -14.62
N GLY A 121 -16.87 11.04 -15.06
CA GLY A 121 -15.79 10.62 -14.19
C GLY A 121 -15.43 11.69 -13.15
N PHE A 122 -14.81 11.27 -12.05
CA PHE A 122 -14.37 12.15 -10.98
C PHE A 122 -13.45 13.27 -11.49
N GLU A 123 -12.43 12.89 -12.27
CA GLU A 123 -11.45 13.84 -12.83
C GLU A 123 -12.08 14.79 -13.86
N ASP A 124 -13.01 14.29 -14.67
CA ASP A 124 -13.66 15.06 -15.73
C ASP A 124 -14.51 16.21 -15.16
N GLN A 125 -15.06 16.04 -13.95
CA GLN A 125 -15.89 17.03 -13.29
C GLN A 125 -15.09 18.14 -12.59
N ILE A 126 -13.79 17.94 -12.36
CA ILE A 126 -12.87 18.96 -11.81
C ILE A 126 -12.38 19.92 -12.92
N ILE A 127 -12.37 19.47 -14.17
CA ILE A 127 -11.97 20.31 -15.31
C ILE A 127 -12.91 21.50 -15.43
N GLY A 128 -12.33 22.71 -15.55
CA GLY A 128 -13.06 23.97 -15.64
C GLY A 128 -13.23 24.71 -14.32
N HIS A 129 -12.86 24.08 -13.18
CA HIS A 129 -12.82 24.75 -11.89
C HIS A 129 -11.47 25.45 -11.64
N SER A 130 -11.45 26.44 -10.79
CA SER A 130 -10.28 27.28 -10.49
C SER A 130 -9.77 27.03 -9.07
N THR A 131 -8.51 27.35 -8.82
CA THR A 131 -7.92 27.29 -7.49
C THR A 131 -8.73 28.07 -6.47
N GLY A 132 -9.02 27.45 -5.32
CA GLY A 132 -9.81 27.99 -4.22
C GLY A 132 -11.31 27.77 -4.35
N GLU A 133 -11.80 27.14 -5.41
CA GLU A 133 -13.20 26.78 -5.55
C GLU A 133 -13.58 25.57 -4.69
N GLU A 134 -14.79 25.62 -4.14
CA GLU A 134 -15.45 24.52 -3.44
C GLU A 134 -16.72 24.15 -4.23
N PHE A 135 -16.87 22.86 -4.53
CA PHE A 135 -17.99 22.38 -5.35
C PHE A 135 -18.30 20.91 -5.03
N ASP A 136 -19.49 20.49 -5.43
CA ASP A 136 -19.93 19.10 -5.32
C ASP A 136 -19.94 18.45 -6.70
N ILE A 137 -19.53 17.19 -6.74
CA ILE A 137 -19.64 16.33 -7.92
C ILE A 137 -20.38 15.04 -7.55
N GLU A 138 -21.00 14.40 -8.54
CA GLU A 138 -21.61 13.10 -8.38
C GLU A 138 -20.95 12.07 -9.29
N VAL A 139 -20.57 10.91 -8.73
CA VAL A 139 -20.03 9.79 -9.47
C VAL A 139 -20.78 8.52 -9.15
N LYS A 140 -20.80 7.58 -10.06
CA LYS A 140 -21.32 6.25 -9.82
C LYS A 140 -20.18 5.25 -9.76
N PHE A 141 -20.10 4.48 -8.68
CA PHE A 141 -19.19 3.35 -8.61
C PHE A 141 -19.69 2.21 -9.50
N SER A 142 -18.79 1.52 -10.20
CA SER A 142 -19.15 0.33 -10.98
C SER A 142 -19.66 -0.78 -10.06
N ASP A 143 -20.53 -1.65 -10.59
CA ASP A 143 -21.03 -2.81 -9.84
C ASP A 143 -19.90 -3.78 -9.44
N SER A 144 -18.78 -3.74 -10.16
CA SER A 144 -17.58 -4.55 -9.91
C SER A 144 -16.52 -3.84 -9.06
N TYR A 145 -16.83 -2.69 -8.48
CA TYR A 145 -15.87 -1.95 -7.66
C TYR A 145 -15.43 -2.79 -6.45
N PRO A 146 -14.12 -2.85 -6.11
CA PRO A 146 -13.61 -3.72 -5.03
C PRO A 146 -14.18 -3.44 -3.65
N GLY A 147 -14.56 -2.17 -3.36
CA GLY A 147 -15.23 -1.78 -2.12
C GLY A 147 -16.71 -2.17 -2.17
N THR A 148 -17.08 -3.28 -1.56
CA THR A 148 -18.45 -3.82 -1.59
C THR A 148 -19.49 -2.88 -1.01
N ASP A 149 -19.09 -2.01 -0.09
CA ASP A 149 -19.98 -1.07 0.58
C ASP A 149 -20.40 0.11 -0.30
N VAL A 150 -19.62 0.39 -1.36
CA VAL A 150 -19.85 1.48 -2.31
C VAL A 150 -20.19 1.00 -3.73
N ALA A 151 -19.93 -0.27 -4.06
CA ALA A 151 -20.14 -0.85 -5.38
C ALA A 151 -21.58 -0.60 -5.87
N GLY A 152 -21.74 -0.13 -7.13
CA GLY A 152 -23.00 0.16 -7.77
C GLY A 152 -23.73 1.42 -7.26
N LYS A 153 -23.23 2.08 -6.21
CA LYS A 153 -23.87 3.25 -5.60
C LYS A 153 -23.42 4.55 -6.25
N VAL A 154 -24.28 5.55 -6.14
CA VAL A 154 -23.96 6.94 -6.47
C VAL A 154 -23.42 7.61 -5.20
N ALA A 155 -22.29 8.29 -5.33
CA ALA A 155 -21.69 9.08 -4.27
C ALA A 155 -21.57 10.54 -4.70
N ARG A 156 -21.86 11.44 -3.77
CA ARG A 156 -21.60 12.87 -3.88
C ARG A 156 -20.27 13.16 -3.19
N PHE A 157 -19.37 13.84 -3.88
CA PHE A 157 -18.11 14.30 -3.31
C PHE A 157 -18.12 15.82 -3.19
N HIS A 158 -17.88 16.31 -2.01
CA HIS A 158 -17.55 17.71 -1.76
C HIS A 158 -16.05 17.89 -1.95
N ILE A 159 -15.66 18.81 -2.84
CA ILE A 159 -14.27 19.01 -3.27
C ILE A 159 -13.86 20.45 -2.97
N VAL A 160 -12.65 20.61 -2.45
CA VAL A 160 -11.94 21.90 -2.37
C VAL A 160 -10.70 21.80 -3.28
N LEU A 161 -10.64 22.66 -4.31
CA LEU A 161 -9.52 22.73 -5.24
C LEU A 161 -8.43 23.65 -4.69
N ASN A 162 -7.43 23.09 -4.03
CA ASN A 162 -6.39 23.84 -3.34
C ASN A 162 -5.38 24.48 -4.30
N GLU A 163 -4.95 23.74 -5.33
CA GLU A 163 -3.91 24.19 -6.27
C GLU A 163 -4.05 23.50 -7.62
N ILE A 164 -3.69 24.23 -8.69
CA ILE A 164 -3.51 23.70 -10.04
C ILE A 164 -2.05 23.91 -10.42
N TYR A 165 -1.39 22.90 -10.98
CA TYR A 165 0.02 23.02 -11.36
C TYR A 165 0.39 22.11 -12.55
N LYS A 166 1.55 22.39 -13.18
CA LYS A 166 2.26 21.46 -14.07
C LYS A 166 3.36 20.73 -13.30
N GLN A 167 3.57 19.49 -13.68
CA GLN A 167 4.66 18.68 -13.14
C GLN A 167 5.53 18.16 -14.29
#